data_22a936f44e474775373876710d1630bf
#
_entry.id   22a936f44e474775373876710d1630bf
#
_cell.length_a   1.000
_cell.length_b   1.000
_cell.length_c   1.000
_cell.angle_alpha   90.00
_cell.angle_beta   90.00
_cell.angle_gamma   90.00
#
_symmetry.space_group_name_H-M   'P 1'
#
loop_
_entity.id
_entity.type
_entity.pdbx_description
1 polymer ?
#
loop_
_entity_poly.entity_id
_entity_poly.type
_entity_poly.pdbx_seq_one_letter_code
_entity_poly.pdbx_strand_id
1 'polypeptide(L)'
;ISGERFYQKHWDHELPEFADSIRIFSEHKDERQDYLVCNNLATLLWLAQSGTLEFHVRHSRAQPGPDVANPGTDFSSSLAALESSVLNYPDYVVFDIDPYIYSGKEAPGEEPELNTVAFEKGKEVAFHLREVLQSMQLDPIVKTSGKTGLHVFVPVKRTLDFEAARKVSELVGRHLVRQYPKDVTVEWSVPKRTGKIFMDYNMN
;
A
#
# COMPACT_ATOMS: atom_id res chain seq x y z
N ILE A 1 -17.41 16.50 -11.46
CA ILE A 1 -17.36 15.04 -11.57
C ILE A 1 -18.65 14.52 -10.95
N SER A 2 -19.62 14.10 -11.79
CA SER A 2 -20.98 13.73 -11.38
C SER A 2 -21.33 12.25 -11.59
N GLY A 3 -20.32 11.41 -11.88
CA GLY A 3 -20.48 9.97 -12.09
C GLY A 3 -20.28 9.15 -10.82
N GLU A 4 -20.67 7.88 -10.87
CA GLU A 4 -20.35 6.94 -9.81
C GLU A 4 -18.83 6.72 -9.72
N ARG A 5 -18.33 6.58 -8.49
CA ARG A 5 -16.92 6.24 -8.24
C ARG A 5 -16.72 4.77 -8.58
N PHE A 6 -15.64 4.47 -9.28
CA PHE A 6 -15.24 3.10 -9.55
C PHE A 6 -13.73 2.95 -9.38
N TYR A 7 -13.30 1.74 -9.06
CA TYR A 7 -11.91 1.38 -8.96
C TYR A 7 -11.47 0.65 -10.22
N GLN A 8 -10.52 1.23 -10.95
CA GLN A 8 -9.96 0.63 -12.16
C GLN A 8 -8.56 0.08 -11.87
N LYS A 9 -8.45 -1.22 -11.80
CA LYS A 9 -7.19 -1.92 -11.50
C LYS A 9 -6.35 -2.20 -12.75
N HIS A 10 -7.02 -2.47 -13.87
CA HIS A 10 -6.41 -2.84 -15.14
C HIS A 10 -6.85 -1.89 -16.22
N TRP A 11 -6.04 -1.75 -17.24
CA TRP A 11 -6.35 -0.89 -18.38
C TRP A 11 -6.50 -1.74 -19.64
N ASP A 12 -7.73 -1.90 -20.10
CA ASP A 12 -8.11 -2.77 -21.23
C ASP A 12 -8.32 -1.99 -22.54
N HIS A 13 -7.96 -0.70 -22.56
CA HIS A 13 -8.12 0.16 -23.71
C HIS A 13 -6.78 0.54 -24.32
N GLU A 14 -6.82 1.03 -25.56
CA GLU A 14 -5.65 1.58 -26.24
C GLU A 14 -5.05 2.74 -25.43
N LEU A 15 -3.73 2.73 -25.29
CA LEU A 15 -2.99 3.76 -24.56
C LEU A 15 -2.50 4.83 -25.54
N PRO A 16 -2.48 6.11 -25.13
CA PRO A 16 -1.76 7.13 -25.87
C PRO A 16 -0.26 6.81 -25.93
N GLU A 17 0.42 7.25 -26.98
CA GLU A 17 1.84 6.98 -27.23
C GLU A 17 2.79 7.37 -26.08
N PHE A 18 2.38 8.33 -25.23
CA PHE A 18 3.18 8.78 -24.09
C PHE A 18 2.95 7.97 -22.81
N ALA A 19 2.00 7.04 -22.80
CA ALA A 19 1.65 6.24 -21.64
C ALA A 19 2.15 4.80 -21.79
N ASP A 20 2.83 4.30 -20.78
CA ASP A 20 3.35 2.95 -20.72
C ASP A 20 2.46 2.03 -19.89
N SER A 21 2.52 0.75 -20.17
CA SER A 21 1.96 -0.30 -19.31
C SER A 21 2.99 -1.35 -18.97
N ILE A 22 2.78 -2.02 -17.86
CA ILE A 22 3.55 -3.20 -17.48
C ILE A 22 2.61 -4.40 -17.36
N ARG A 23 3.01 -5.50 -17.99
CA ARG A 23 2.23 -6.74 -17.95
C ARG A 23 2.69 -7.60 -16.79
N ILE A 24 1.78 -7.88 -15.86
CA ILE A 24 2.05 -8.65 -14.66
C ILE A 24 1.10 -9.84 -14.63
N PHE A 25 1.61 -11.00 -14.22
CA PHE A 25 0.77 -12.19 -13.98
C PHE A 25 -0.02 -12.01 -12.69
N SER A 26 -1.33 -12.26 -12.75
CA SER A 26 -2.23 -12.23 -11.60
C SER A 26 -2.56 -13.65 -11.17
N GLU A 27 -2.03 -14.10 -10.05
CA GLU A 27 -2.31 -15.43 -9.50
C GLU A 27 -3.81 -15.67 -9.23
N HIS A 28 -4.54 -14.62 -8.78
CA HIS A 28 -5.97 -14.73 -8.49
C HIS A 28 -6.84 -14.96 -9.72
N LYS A 29 -6.37 -14.54 -10.90
CA LYS A 29 -7.14 -14.66 -12.13
C LYS A 29 -6.53 -15.67 -13.10
N ASP A 30 -5.34 -16.19 -12.79
CA ASP A 30 -4.54 -17.07 -13.66
C ASP A 30 -4.33 -16.50 -15.07
N GLU A 31 -4.17 -15.18 -15.16
CA GLU A 31 -4.00 -14.46 -16.42
C GLU A 31 -3.02 -13.29 -16.29
N ARG A 32 -2.51 -12.84 -17.43
CA ARG A 32 -1.69 -11.62 -17.50
C ARG A 32 -2.58 -10.40 -17.61
N GLN A 33 -2.25 -9.39 -16.81
CA GLN A 33 -2.98 -8.13 -16.76
C GLN A 33 -2.05 -6.95 -16.97
N ASP A 34 -2.52 -5.98 -17.75
CA ASP A 34 -1.78 -4.76 -18.03
C ASP A 34 -2.11 -3.71 -16.96
N TYR A 35 -1.06 -3.22 -16.31
CA TYR A 35 -1.13 -2.13 -15.33
C TYR A 35 -0.52 -0.88 -15.94
N LEU A 36 -1.21 0.22 -15.81
CA LEU A 36 -0.72 1.51 -16.28
C LEU A 36 0.49 1.97 -15.47
N VAL A 37 1.49 2.49 -16.16
CA VAL A 37 2.68 3.08 -15.55
C VAL A 37 2.62 4.58 -15.69
N CYS A 38 2.54 5.30 -14.57
CA CYS A 38 2.49 6.76 -14.54
C CYS A 38 3.86 7.33 -14.15
N ASN A 39 4.82 7.31 -15.09
CA ASN A 39 6.20 7.76 -14.86
C ASN A 39 6.53 9.11 -15.51
N ASN A 40 5.56 9.77 -16.13
CA ASN A 40 5.76 11.07 -16.78
C ASN A 40 4.57 12.00 -16.58
N LEU A 41 4.81 13.30 -16.76
CA LEU A 41 3.80 14.32 -16.54
C LEU A 41 2.62 14.21 -17.51
N ALA A 42 2.85 13.80 -18.76
CA ALA A 42 1.80 13.67 -19.77
C ALA A 42 0.78 12.60 -19.36
N THR A 43 1.24 11.44 -18.89
CA THR A 43 0.39 10.37 -18.36
C THR A 43 -0.39 10.83 -17.12
N LEU A 44 0.26 11.55 -16.19
CA LEU A 44 -0.41 12.07 -15.00
C LEU A 44 -1.54 13.05 -15.37
N LEU A 45 -1.28 13.97 -16.28
CA LEU A 45 -2.27 14.95 -16.74
C LEU A 45 -3.43 14.29 -17.49
N TRP A 46 -3.13 13.29 -18.31
CA TRP A 46 -4.14 12.53 -19.03
C TRP A 46 -5.05 11.75 -18.07
N LEU A 47 -4.50 11.11 -17.05
CA LEU A 47 -5.27 10.43 -16.00
C LEU A 47 -6.15 11.43 -15.22
N ALA A 48 -5.59 12.57 -14.84
CA ALA A 48 -6.35 13.63 -14.16
C ALA A 48 -7.50 14.15 -15.04
N GLN A 49 -7.28 14.34 -16.34
CA GLN A 49 -8.32 14.74 -17.30
C GLN A 49 -9.38 13.64 -17.47
N SER A 50 -9.00 12.38 -17.37
CA SER A 50 -9.92 11.23 -17.39
C SER A 50 -10.74 11.07 -16.10
N GLY A 51 -10.52 11.96 -15.13
CA GLY A 51 -11.27 11.98 -13.86
C GLY A 51 -10.67 11.13 -12.75
N THR A 52 -9.42 10.68 -12.88
CA THR A 52 -8.72 9.96 -11.81
C THR A 52 -8.44 10.89 -10.64
N LEU A 53 -8.94 10.53 -9.47
CA LEU A 53 -8.79 11.29 -8.22
C LEU A 53 -7.80 10.63 -7.25
N GLU A 54 -7.61 9.33 -7.37
CA GLU A 54 -6.81 8.54 -6.44
C GLU A 54 -5.94 7.54 -7.21
N PHE A 55 -4.69 7.40 -6.78
CA PHE A 55 -3.73 6.49 -7.37
C PHE A 55 -3.27 5.47 -6.33
N HIS A 56 -3.47 4.20 -6.65
CA HIS A 56 -2.95 3.09 -5.86
C HIS A 56 -1.65 2.59 -6.51
N VAL A 57 -0.54 2.98 -5.93
CA VAL A 57 0.79 2.64 -6.47
C VAL A 57 1.30 1.33 -5.90
N ARG A 58 2.03 0.60 -6.72
CA ARG A 58 2.79 -0.56 -6.28
C ARG A 58 4.02 -0.09 -5.50
N HIS A 59 4.45 -0.86 -4.50
CA HIS A 59 5.61 -0.49 -3.67
C HIS A 59 6.96 -0.87 -4.29
N SER A 60 6.97 -1.52 -5.45
CA SER A 60 8.16 -1.77 -6.25
C SER A 60 8.17 -0.89 -7.50
N ARG A 61 9.35 -0.36 -7.86
CA ARG A 61 9.53 0.40 -9.11
C ARG A 61 9.51 -0.52 -10.32
N ALA A 62 8.87 -0.08 -11.38
CA ALA A 62 8.87 -0.78 -12.66
C ALA A 62 10.16 -0.56 -13.48
N GLN A 63 11.05 0.35 -13.04
CA GLN A 63 12.29 0.64 -13.74
C GLN A 63 13.54 0.39 -12.88
N PRO A 64 14.64 -0.12 -13.46
CA PRO A 64 14.71 -0.59 -14.83
C PRO A 64 13.65 -1.66 -15.06
N GLY A 65 13.00 -1.70 -16.25
CA GLY A 65 11.85 -2.54 -16.56
C GLY A 65 11.92 -3.97 -16.01
N PRO A 66 10.88 -4.77 -16.19
CA PRO A 66 10.89 -6.13 -15.68
C PRO A 66 12.11 -6.86 -16.23
N ASP A 67 12.91 -7.40 -15.35
CA ASP A 67 14.10 -8.22 -15.66
C ASP A 67 13.74 -9.54 -16.36
N VAL A 68 12.44 -9.83 -16.46
CA VAL A 68 11.90 -11.02 -17.13
C VAL A 68 11.12 -10.59 -18.36
N ALA A 69 11.78 -10.63 -19.52
CA ALA A 69 11.18 -10.25 -20.81
C ALA A 69 10.06 -11.22 -21.25
N ASN A 70 10.12 -12.49 -20.85
CA ASN A 70 9.12 -13.51 -21.16
C ASN A 70 8.86 -14.36 -19.91
N PRO A 71 7.83 -14.05 -19.12
CA PRO A 71 7.32 -15.02 -18.16
C PRO A 71 6.88 -16.27 -18.95
N GLY A 72 7.22 -17.47 -18.44
CA GLY A 72 7.03 -18.74 -19.13
C GLY A 72 5.65 -18.99 -19.72
N THR A 73 5.51 -20.04 -20.49
CA THR A 73 4.27 -20.38 -21.20
C THR A 73 3.30 -21.21 -20.35
N ASP A 74 3.74 -21.69 -19.21
CA ASP A 74 2.95 -22.46 -18.23
C ASP A 74 3.00 -21.79 -16.84
N PHE A 75 2.12 -22.25 -15.95
CA PHE A 75 1.97 -21.66 -14.60
C PHE A 75 3.28 -21.74 -13.80
N SER A 76 3.95 -22.88 -13.79
CA SER A 76 5.16 -23.07 -12.98
C SER A 76 6.32 -22.21 -13.44
N SER A 77 6.55 -22.11 -14.74
CA SER A 77 7.61 -21.24 -15.31
C SER A 77 7.28 -19.76 -15.18
N SER A 78 6.00 -19.40 -15.25
CA SER A 78 5.54 -18.02 -15.02
C SER A 78 5.69 -17.62 -13.55
N LEU A 79 5.42 -18.52 -12.61
CA LEU A 79 5.59 -18.29 -11.18
C LEU A 79 7.07 -18.12 -10.82
N ALA A 80 7.94 -19.03 -11.29
CA ALA A 80 9.38 -18.95 -11.06
C ALA A 80 9.99 -17.67 -11.64
N ALA A 81 9.51 -17.22 -12.81
CA ALA A 81 9.92 -15.97 -13.42
C ALA A 81 9.47 -14.76 -12.59
N LEU A 82 8.24 -14.80 -12.03
CA LEU A 82 7.73 -13.75 -11.16
C LEU A 82 8.50 -13.68 -9.84
N GLU A 83 8.77 -14.82 -9.21
CA GLU A 83 9.54 -14.90 -7.95
C GLU A 83 10.97 -14.37 -8.11
N SER A 84 11.59 -14.58 -9.27
CA SER A 84 12.93 -14.06 -9.57
C SER A 84 12.94 -12.60 -10.04
N SER A 85 11.78 -12.03 -10.34
CA SER A 85 11.67 -10.67 -10.86
C SER A 85 11.96 -9.62 -9.79
N VAL A 86 12.64 -8.52 -10.17
CA VAL A 86 12.82 -7.34 -9.32
C VAL A 86 11.49 -6.73 -8.87
N LEU A 87 10.40 -6.98 -9.59
CA LEU A 87 9.06 -6.55 -9.21
C LEU A 87 8.52 -7.23 -7.95
N ASN A 88 9.10 -8.37 -7.56
CA ASN A 88 8.75 -9.06 -6.33
C ASN A 88 9.45 -8.46 -5.09
N TYR A 89 10.35 -7.52 -5.28
CA TYR A 89 11.11 -6.88 -4.21
C TYR A 89 10.64 -5.44 -4.03
N PRO A 90 10.09 -5.07 -2.87
CA PRO A 90 9.64 -3.70 -2.62
C PRO A 90 10.81 -2.73 -2.49
N ASP A 91 10.60 -1.49 -2.93
CA ASP A 91 11.46 -0.34 -2.64
C ASP A 91 11.06 0.36 -1.35
N TYR A 92 9.83 0.14 -0.91
CA TYR A 92 9.26 0.72 0.29
C TYR A 92 8.45 -0.31 1.06
N VAL A 93 8.62 -0.31 2.36
CA VAL A 93 7.65 -0.89 3.29
C VAL A 93 6.71 0.20 3.74
N VAL A 94 5.42 -0.08 3.80
CA VAL A 94 4.40 0.91 4.14
C VAL A 94 3.60 0.46 5.35
N PHE A 95 3.44 1.36 6.31
CA PHE A 95 2.50 1.23 7.42
C PHE A 95 1.38 2.24 7.20
N ASP A 96 0.15 1.76 7.14
CA ASP A 96 -1.02 2.61 7.07
C ASP A 96 -1.60 2.79 8.47
N ILE A 97 -1.72 4.03 8.89
CA ILE A 97 -2.25 4.39 10.21
C ILE A 97 -3.64 4.97 9.98
N ASP A 98 -4.64 4.22 10.43
CA ASP A 98 -6.05 4.62 10.41
C ASP A 98 -6.44 5.31 11.72
N PRO A 99 -6.47 6.65 11.75
CA PRO A 99 -6.75 7.41 12.97
C PRO A 99 -8.26 7.52 13.23
N TYR A 100 -8.97 6.41 13.17
CA TYR A 100 -10.36 6.32 13.53
C TYR A 100 -10.51 5.49 14.80
N ILE A 101 -11.07 6.11 15.83
CA ILE A 101 -11.31 5.44 17.10
C ILE A 101 -12.72 4.88 17.09
N TYR A 102 -12.84 3.58 16.86
CA TYR A 102 -14.12 2.88 16.88
C TYR A 102 -14.73 2.88 18.29
N SER A 103 -15.99 3.24 18.36
CA SER A 103 -16.80 3.19 19.59
C SER A 103 -17.39 1.80 19.84
N GLY A 104 -17.45 0.97 18.81
CA GLY A 104 -18.13 -0.31 18.79
C GLY A 104 -19.63 -0.21 18.47
N LYS A 105 -20.10 0.98 18.07
CA LYS A 105 -21.51 1.25 17.74
C LYS A 105 -21.74 1.61 16.27
N GLU A 106 -20.68 1.61 15.48
CA GLU A 106 -20.71 1.95 14.06
C GLU A 106 -21.53 0.91 13.29
N ALA A 107 -22.32 1.37 12.31
CA ALA A 107 -23.05 0.51 11.41
C ALA A 107 -22.09 -0.29 10.48
N PRO A 108 -22.46 -1.50 10.05
CA PRO A 108 -21.67 -2.25 9.09
C PRO A 108 -21.48 -1.46 7.78
N GLY A 109 -20.23 -1.28 7.37
CA GLY A 109 -19.90 -0.53 6.15
C GLY A 109 -19.89 0.99 6.30
N GLU A 110 -20.10 1.51 7.49
CA GLU A 110 -19.96 2.93 7.78
C GLU A 110 -18.49 3.35 7.56
N GLU A 111 -18.29 4.25 6.60
CA GLU A 111 -16.96 4.82 6.38
C GLU A 111 -16.70 5.95 7.37
N PRO A 112 -15.59 5.87 8.11
CA PRO A 112 -15.27 6.91 9.08
C PRO A 112 -15.01 8.26 8.40
N GLU A 113 -15.62 9.30 8.93
CA GLU A 113 -15.27 10.68 8.62
C GLU A 113 -13.99 11.08 9.40
N LEU A 114 -13.33 12.16 8.94
CA LEU A 114 -12.16 12.68 9.64
C LEU A 114 -12.52 13.09 11.07
N ASN A 115 -11.93 12.40 12.05
CA ASN A 115 -12.01 12.72 13.44
C ASN A 115 -10.70 13.36 13.88
N THR A 116 -10.74 14.67 14.22
CA THR A 116 -9.55 15.45 14.56
C THR A 116 -8.84 14.93 15.81
N VAL A 117 -9.57 14.47 16.83
CA VAL A 117 -8.99 13.90 18.05
C VAL A 117 -8.28 12.58 17.73
N ALA A 118 -8.91 11.72 16.94
CA ALA A 118 -8.31 10.48 16.51
C ALA A 118 -7.09 10.74 15.60
N PHE A 119 -7.14 11.78 14.76
CA PHE A 119 -6.00 12.15 13.91
C PHE A 119 -4.79 12.61 14.73
N GLU A 120 -4.99 13.42 15.79
CA GLU A 120 -3.90 13.78 16.70
C GLU A 120 -3.28 12.53 17.35
N LYS A 121 -4.12 11.59 17.78
CA LYS A 121 -3.66 10.31 18.32
C LYS A 121 -2.93 9.46 17.27
N GLY A 122 -3.39 9.48 16.02
CA GLY A 122 -2.70 8.85 14.88
C GLY A 122 -1.30 9.42 14.64
N LYS A 123 -1.13 10.75 14.80
CA LYS A 123 0.19 11.39 14.76
C LYS A 123 1.10 10.90 15.89
N GLU A 124 0.60 10.78 17.12
CA GLU A 124 1.37 10.22 18.24
C GLU A 124 1.86 8.80 17.91
N VAL A 125 0.97 7.95 17.36
CA VAL A 125 1.32 6.60 16.93
C VAL A 125 2.38 6.64 15.82
N ALA A 126 2.28 7.56 14.87
CA ALA A 126 3.30 7.73 13.81
C ALA A 126 4.66 8.13 14.39
N PHE A 127 4.71 8.97 15.42
CA PHE A 127 5.95 9.31 16.12
C PHE A 127 6.55 8.11 16.86
N HIS A 128 5.75 7.32 17.55
CA HIS A 128 6.22 6.10 18.20
C HIS A 128 6.75 5.08 17.21
N LEU A 129 6.07 4.91 16.06
CA LEU A 129 6.55 4.07 14.97
C LEU A 129 7.89 4.58 14.42
N ARG A 130 8.02 5.90 14.24
CA ARG A 130 9.28 6.53 13.82
C ARG A 130 10.43 6.20 14.76
N GLU A 131 10.23 6.32 16.08
CA GLU A 131 11.25 6.00 17.09
C GLU A 131 11.72 4.54 16.99
N VAL A 132 10.78 3.61 16.83
CA VAL A 132 11.08 2.19 16.63
C VAL A 132 11.90 1.98 15.37
N LEU A 133 11.45 2.55 14.23
CA LEU A 133 12.15 2.42 12.95
C LEU A 133 13.54 3.05 12.97
N GLN A 134 13.69 4.22 13.60
CA GLN A 134 14.98 4.87 13.76
C GLN A 134 15.96 4.08 14.64
N SER A 135 15.45 3.38 15.66
CA SER A 135 16.27 2.46 16.45
C SER A 135 16.84 1.28 15.63
N MET A 136 16.15 0.95 14.51
CA MET A 136 16.57 -0.03 13.52
C MET A 136 17.44 0.59 12.39
N GLN A 137 17.84 1.86 12.50
CA GLN A 137 18.57 2.62 11.48
C GLN A 137 17.80 2.78 10.16
N LEU A 138 16.48 2.89 10.25
CA LEU A 138 15.58 3.15 9.13
C LEU A 138 15.05 4.57 9.21
N ASP A 139 14.98 5.25 8.05
CA ASP A 139 14.50 6.63 7.94
C ASP A 139 13.09 6.66 7.32
N PRO A 140 12.03 6.67 8.14
CA PRO A 140 10.67 6.71 7.64
C PRO A 140 10.28 8.09 7.10
N ILE A 141 9.45 8.09 6.07
CA ILE A 141 8.82 9.27 5.46
C ILE A 141 7.32 9.16 5.69
N VAL A 142 6.72 10.21 6.23
CA VAL A 142 5.27 10.25 6.46
C VAL A 142 4.57 11.14 5.44
N LYS A 143 3.40 10.70 4.98
CA LYS A 143 2.45 11.52 4.23
C LYS A 143 1.02 11.28 4.72
N THR A 144 0.11 12.20 4.42
CA THR A 144 -1.32 11.96 4.60
C THR A 144 -1.83 10.99 3.53
N SER A 145 -2.82 10.15 3.88
CA SER A 145 -3.44 9.23 2.92
C SER A 145 -4.23 9.95 1.83
N GLY A 146 -4.65 11.18 2.11
CA GLY A 146 -5.55 11.97 1.25
C GLY A 146 -7.03 11.88 1.68
N LYS A 147 -7.35 11.01 2.63
CA LYS A 147 -8.69 10.90 3.26
C LYS A 147 -8.57 11.19 4.76
N THR A 148 -8.38 10.19 5.58
CA THR A 148 -8.39 10.32 7.05
C THR A 148 -7.09 9.86 7.70
N GLY A 149 -6.21 9.16 6.97
CA GLY A 149 -5.08 8.41 7.49
C GLY A 149 -3.70 9.01 7.24
N LEU A 150 -2.71 8.30 7.75
CA LEU A 150 -1.28 8.59 7.55
C LEU A 150 -0.59 7.34 7.00
N HIS A 151 0.17 7.50 5.94
CA HIS A 151 1.05 6.46 5.41
C HIS A 151 2.48 6.74 5.85
N VAL A 152 3.13 5.76 6.47
CA VAL A 152 4.55 5.82 6.81
C VAL A 152 5.31 4.91 5.86
N PHE A 153 6.07 5.52 4.96
CA PHE A 153 6.91 4.85 3.98
C PHE A 153 8.32 4.66 4.54
N VAL A 154 8.83 3.46 4.47
CA VAL A 154 10.19 3.12 4.87
C VAL A 154 10.96 2.67 3.64
N PRO A 155 11.90 3.48 3.11
CA PRO A 155 12.75 3.06 2.02
C PRO A 155 13.58 1.84 2.42
N VAL A 156 13.59 0.81 1.58
CA VAL A 156 14.34 -0.42 1.84
C VAL A 156 15.18 -0.82 0.62
N LYS A 157 16.22 -1.60 0.86
CA LYS A 157 16.95 -2.24 -0.23
C LYS A 157 16.16 -3.45 -0.72
N ARG A 158 16.21 -3.72 -2.01
CA ARG A 158 15.56 -4.88 -2.65
C ARG A 158 16.25 -6.20 -2.27
N THR A 159 16.23 -6.55 -1.00
CA THR A 159 16.85 -7.77 -0.45
C THR A 159 15.84 -8.74 0.13
N LEU A 160 14.64 -8.27 0.41
CA LEU A 160 13.50 -9.04 0.91
C LEU A 160 12.39 -8.98 -0.13
N ASP A 161 11.76 -10.10 -0.40
CA ASP A 161 10.53 -10.15 -1.18
C ASP A 161 9.35 -9.54 -0.39
N PHE A 162 8.19 -9.39 -1.04
CA PHE A 162 7.02 -8.83 -0.40
C PHE A 162 6.54 -9.64 0.82
N GLU A 163 6.65 -10.95 0.79
CA GLU A 163 6.23 -11.78 1.92
C GLU A 163 7.15 -11.60 3.13
N ALA A 164 8.45 -11.58 2.92
CA ALA A 164 9.44 -11.34 3.97
C ALA A 164 9.33 -9.91 4.52
N ALA A 165 9.13 -8.91 3.64
CA ALA A 165 8.92 -7.52 4.02
C ALA A 165 7.66 -7.38 4.89
N ARG A 166 6.55 -8.04 4.50
CA ARG A 166 5.31 -8.08 5.28
C ARG A 166 5.50 -8.69 6.67
N LYS A 167 6.25 -9.79 6.77
CA LYS A 167 6.58 -10.42 8.07
C LYS A 167 7.37 -9.48 8.97
N VAL A 168 8.34 -8.74 8.43
CA VAL A 168 9.08 -7.73 9.19
C VAL A 168 8.15 -6.62 9.66
N SER A 169 7.27 -6.13 8.80
CA SER A 169 6.27 -5.11 9.14
C SER A 169 5.33 -5.59 10.24
N GLU A 170 4.90 -6.84 10.20
CA GLU A 170 4.11 -7.46 11.25
C GLU A 170 4.84 -7.47 12.60
N LEU A 171 6.13 -7.83 12.61
CA LEU A 171 6.93 -7.85 13.84
C LEU A 171 7.07 -6.45 14.44
N VAL A 172 7.32 -5.43 13.62
CA VAL A 172 7.36 -4.03 14.05
C VAL A 172 6.01 -3.61 14.62
N GLY A 173 4.91 -3.90 13.94
CA GLY A 173 3.56 -3.60 14.39
C GLY A 173 3.23 -4.25 15.73
N ARG A 174 3.52 -5.53 15.88
CA ARG A 174 3.31 -6.27 17.13
C ARG A 174 4.22 -5.75 18.28
N HIS A 175 5.42 -5.29 17.95
CA HIS A 175 6.30 -4.65 18.92
C HIS A 175 5.67 -3.34 19.43
N LEU A 176 5.18 -2.50 18.52
CA LEU A 176 4.52 -1.23 18.87
C LEU A 176 3.27 -1.46 19.75
N VAL A 177 2.43 -2.45 19.39
CA VAL A 177 1.26 -2.82 20.21
C VAL A 177 1.66 -3.26 21.63
N ARG A 178 2.79 -3.96 21.79
CA ARG A 178 3.27 -4.35 23.13
C ARG A 178 3.72 -3.17 23.96
N GLN A 179 4.30 -2.15 23.35
CA GLN A 179 4.72 -0.93 24.04
C GLN A 179 3.53 -0.01 24.35
N TYR A 180 2.57 0.09 23.45
CA TYR A 180 1.42 1.01 23.55
C TYR A 180 0.07 0.26 23.41
N PRO A 181 -0.20 -0.73 24.29
CA PRO A 181 -1.35 -1.63 24.13
C PRO A 181 -2.71 -0.96 24.28
N LYS A 182 -2.75 0.26 24.86
CA LYS A 182 -3.98 1.04 25.01
C LYS A 182 -4.29 1.92 23.79
N ASP A 183 -3.27 2.25 23.01
CA ASP A 183 -3.36 3.27 21.96
C ASP A 183 -3.35 2.67 20.56
N VAL A 184 -2.67 1.54 20.36
CA VAL A 184 -2.43 0.93 19.03
C VAL A 184 -2.99 -0.49 18.97
N THR A 185 -3.47 -0.85 17.80
CA THR A 185 -3.86 -2.23 17.48
C THR A 185 -3.48 -2.58 16.04
N VAL A 186 -3.19 -3.86 15.80
CA VAL A 186 -3.03 -4.45 14.46
C VAL A 186 -4.15 -5.45 14.15
N GLU A 187 -5.22 -5.44 14.93
CA GLU A 187 -6.35 -6.34 14.76
C GLU A 187 -7.24 -5.93 13.60
N TRP A 188 -7.47 -6.85 12.68
CA TRP A 188 -8.33 -6.63 11.51
C TRP A 188 -9.81 -6.49 11.86
N SER A 189 -10.25 -7.19 12.90
CA SER A 189 -11.64 -7.17 13.35
C SER A 189 -12.00 -5.84 13.97
N VAL A 190 -12.89 -5.07 13.34
CA VAL A 190 -13.34 -3.75 13.78
C VAL A 190 -13.82 -3.76 15.25
N PRO A 191 -14.64 -4.73 15.73
CA PRO A 191 -15.04 -4.78 17.14
C PRO A 191 -13.88 -4.87 18.13
N LYS A 192 -12.73 -5.39 17.70
CA LYS A 192 -11.52 -5.49 18.54
C LYS A 192 -10.65 -4.23 18.51
N ARG A 193 -10.98 -3.24 17.69
CA ARG A 193 -10.24 -1.98 17.55
C ARG A 193 -10.74 -0.89 18.48
N THR A 194 -11.82 -1.13 19.27
CA THR A 194 -12.48 -0.12 20.11
C THR A 194 -11.47 0.66 20.96
N GLY A 195 -11.50 1.97 20.83
CA GLY A 195 -10.65 2.91 21.56
C GLY A 195 -9.18 2.97 21.12
N LYS A 196 -8.80 2.32 20.02
CA LYS A 196 -7.40 2.23 19.56
C LYS A 196 -7.25 2.68 18.13
N ILE A 197 -6.05 3.17 17.79
CA ILE A 197 -5.63 3.45 16.43
C ILE A 197 -5.22 2.14 15.76
N PHE A 198 -5.80 1.85 14.61
CA PHE A 198 -5.41 0.70 13.81
C PHE A 198 -4.19 1.04 12.97
N MET A 199 -3.20 0.18 13.02
CA MET A 199 -2.02 0.24 12.15
C MET A 199 -2.00 -1.00 11.27
N ASP A 200 -2.24 -0.77 9.98
CA ASP A 200 -2.16 -1.81 8.97
C ASP A 200 -0.72 -1.97 8.49
N TYR A 201 -0.15 -3.14 8.72
CA TYR A 201 1.15 -3.55 8.22
C TYR A 201 1.05 -4.38 6.93
N ASN A 202 -0.16 -4.71 6.49
CA ASN A 202 -0.43 -5.65 5.41
C ASN A 202 -0.56 -4.97 4.03
N MET A 203 -0.21 -3.69 3.98
CA MET A 203 -0.13 -2.91 2.73
C MET A 203 1.05 -3.34 1.83
N ASN A 204 1.87 -4.28 2.28
CA ASN A 204 3.09 -4.75 1.63
C ASN A 204 2.86 -6.03 0.83
#